data_7b3be83b7e9be99fa3cc45c5c0ac0bd2
#
_entry.id   7b3be83b7e9be99fa3cc45c5c0ac0bd2
#
_cell.length_a   1.000
_cell.length_b   1.000
_cell.length_c   1.000
_cell.angle_alpha   90.00
_cell.angle_beta   90.00
_cell.angle_gamma   90.00
#
_symmetry.space_group_name_H-M   'P 1'
#
loop_
_entity.id
_entity.type
_entity.pdbx_description
1 polymer ?
#
loop_
_entity_poly.entity_id
_entity_poly.type
_entity_poly.pdbx_seq_one_letter_code
_entity_poly.pdbx_strand_id
1 'polypeptide(L)'
;RLGHAATAVETDENEIRVRGDAFELAARRVVVAVPLGVLKRGNPVFTPNLSPRKTKALAAVGFSRFEKVVLAFAEPFWERVVGRRHVIHAPAVVGTPSPRFEVFFSLNAARGTAEAPHVLVAIVGGNDATAAEAEDDETLRQSVCDALDAALGTSEAARHCRRMLRTRWSRDEFARGAYSSLPPGATPDDYDALARPEHRGRVLFCGEHTSRKYPATMHGALLSGEREAKRVLGDLRP
;
A
#
# COMPACT_ATOMS: atom_id res chain seq x y z
N ARG A 1 -5.76 -9.67 -17.81
CA ARG A 1 -6.98 -10.47 -17.57
C ARG A 1 -7.35 -10.37 -16.11
N LEU A 2 -8.58 -10.02 -15.81
CA LEU A 2 -9.12 -10.03 -14.45
C LEU A 2 -9.57 -11.46 -14.10
N GLY A 3 -9.58 -11.80 -12.79
CA GLY A 3 -9.91 -13.14 -12.32
C GLY A 3 -8.89 -14.23 -12.67
N HIS A 4 -7.65 -13.82 -12.95
CA HIS A 4 -6.56 -14.73 -13.32
C HIS A 4 -5.36 -14.49 -12.39
N ALA A 5 -5.48 -14.90 -11.14
CA ALA A 5 -4.39 -14.83 -10.18
C ALA A 5 -3.27 -15.82 -10.56
N ALA A 6 -2.05 -15.31 -10.70
CA ALA A 6 -0.89 -16.14 -10.93
C ALA A 6 -0.43 -16.78 -9.61
N THR A 7 -0.30 -18.10 -9.59
CA THR A 7 0.11 -18.88 -8.42
C THR A 7 1.53 -19.46 -8.55
N ALA A 8 2.03 -19.63 -9.77
CA ALA A 8 3.37 -20.17 -10.03
C ALA A 8 4.03 -19.51 -11.23
N VAL A 9 5.37 -19.43 -11.17
CA VAL A 9 6.27 -19.03 -12.25
C VAL A 9 7.36 -20.09 -12.36
N GLU A 10 7.28 -20.92 -13.37
CA GLU A 10 8.21 -22.03 -13.61
C GLU A 10 9.11 -21.70 -14.80
N THR A 11 10.42 -21.83 -14.61
CA THR A 11 11.41 -21.51 -15.65
C THR A 11 12.21 -22.75 -15.98
N ASP A 12 12.19 -23.17 -17.23
CA ASP A 12 13.07 -24.18 -17.77
C ASP A 12 14.13 -23.56 -18.72
N GLU A 13 14.82 -24.37 -19.51
CA GLU A 13 15.86 -23.88 -20.43
C GLU A 13 15.29 -23.02 -21.57
N ASN A 14 14.09 -23.31 -22.03
CA ASN A 14 13.51 -22.76 -23.25
C ASN A 14 12.50 -21.62 -22.96
N GLU A 15 11.66 -21.78 -21.94
CA GLU A 15 10.53 -20.89 -21.69
C GLU A 15 10.26 -20.66 -20.20
N ILE A 16 9.35 -19.76 -19.93
CA ILE A 16 8.77 -19.53 -18.60
C ILE A 16 7.28 -19.84 -18.72
N ARG A 17 6.77 -20.65 -17.78
CA ARG A 17 5.33 -20.91 -17.62
C ARG A 17 4.80 -20.15 -16.42
N VAL A 18 3.77 -19.35 -16.66
CA VAL A 18 3.02 -18.67 -15.60
C VAL A 18 1.70 -19.39 -15.46
N ARG A 19 1.44 -19.91 -14.25
CA ARG A 19 0.23 -20.67 -13.94
C ARG A 19 -0.64 -19.96 -12.92
N GLY A 20 -1.93 -20.14 -13.05
CA GLY A 20 -2.97 -19.86 -12.08
C GLY A 20 -4.01 -20.97 -12.13
N ASP A 21 -5.06 -20.88 -11.33
CA ASP A 21 -6.06 -21.95 -11.17
C ASP A 21 -6.75 -22.34 -12.49
N ALA A 22 -6.93 -21.37 -13.39
CA ALA A 22 -7.68 -21.57 -14.65
C ALA A 22 -6.88 -21.20 -15.91
N PHE A 23 -5.55 -21.02 -15.81
CA PHE A 23 -4.74 -20.68 -16.98
C PHE A 23 -3.28 -21.12 -16.86
N GLU A 24 -2.68 -21.30 -18.02
CA GLU A 24 -1.24 -21.41 -18.19
C GLU A 24 -0.81 -20.56 -19.40
N LEU A 25 0.27 -19.81 -19.23
CA LEU A 25 0.84 -18.97 -20.28
C LEU A 25 2.34 -19.25 -20.39
N ALA A 26 2.81 -19.46 -21.61
CA ALA A 26 4.23 -19.57 -21.92
C ALA A 26 4.79 -18.23 -22.40
N ALA A 27 6.01 -17.89 -21.97
CA ALA A 27 6.68 -16.65 -22.33
C ALA A 27 8.21 -16.82 -22.36
N ARG A 28 8.89 -15.95 -23.11
CA ARG A 28 10.36 -15.86 -23.07
C ARG A 28 10.84 -15.09 -21.84
N ARG A 29 10.05 -14.13 -21.37
CA ARG A 29 10.30 -13.27 -20.21
C ARG A 29 9.02 -12.98 -19.46
N VAL A 30 9.16 -12.78 -18.18
CA VAL A 30 8.06 -12.40 -17.29
C VAL A 30 8.47 -11.19 -16.46
N VAL A 31 7.62 -10.17 -16.38
CA VAL A 31 7.77 -9.05 -15.47
C VAL A 31 6.82 -9.25 -14.29
N VAL A 32 7.40 -9.45 -13.12
CA VAL A 32 6.69 -9.66 -11.86
C VAL A 32 6.43 -8.27 -11.23
N ALA A 33 5.17 -7.86 -11.20
CA ALA A 33 4.72 -6.57 -10.68
C ALA A 33 3.81 -6.72 -9.46
N VAL A 34 3.83 -7.87 -8.81
CA VAL A 34 3.01 -8.12 -7.62
C VAL A 34 3.55 -7.35 -6.40
N PRO A 35 2.68 -6.91 -5.47
CA PRO A 35 3.10 -6.20 -4.28
C PRO A 35 4.09 -7.01 -3.42
N LEU A 36 4.98 -6.30 -2.71
CA LEU A 36 5.96 -6.93 -1.83
C LEU A 36 5.31 -7.84 -0.79
N GLY A 37 4.15 -7.45 -0.24
CA GLY A 37 3.43 -8.27 0.74
C GLY A 37 3.02 -9.64 0.20
N VAL A 38 2.69 -9.72 -1.09
CA VAL A 38 2.36 -10.98 -1.79
C VAL A 38 3.62 -11.82 -1.99
N LEU A 39 4.72 -11.22 -2.45
CA LEU A 39 6.02 -11.92 -2.60
C LEU A 39 6.53 -12.46 -1.26
N LYS A 40 6.37 -11.72 -0.16
CA LYS A 40 6.75 -12.17 1.19
C LYS A 40 5.93 -13.38 1.67
N ARG A 41 4.77 -13.62 1.10
CA ARG A 41 3.93 -14.82 1.37
C ARG A 41 4.30 -16.00 0.46
N GLY A 42 5.32 -15.84 -0.40
CA GLY A 42 5.75 -16.87 -1.34
C GLY A 42 4.81 -17.04 -2.53
N ASN A 43 4.04 -16.02 -2.87
CA ASN A 43 3.13 -16.07 -4.02
C ASN A 43 3.52 -15.00 -5.07
N PRO A 44 3.67 -15.37 -6.37
CA PRO A 44 3.65 -16.73 -6.90
C PRO A 44 4.85 -17.57 -6.42
N VAL A 45 4.71 -18.88 -6.47
CA VAL A 45 5.82 -19.82 -6.24
C VAL A 45 6.75 -19.78 -7.43
N PHE A 46 8.06 -19.69 -7.20
CA PHE A 46 9.08 -19.69 -8.26
C PHE A 46 9.80 -21.01 -8.32
N THR A 47 9.91 -21.58 -9.53
CA THR A 47 10.70 -22.78 -9.81
C THR A 47 11.66 -22.51 -10.97
N PRO A 48 12.98 -22.60 -10.79
CA PRO A 48 13.68 -22.82 -9.51
C PRO A 48 13.46 -21.68 -8.51
N ASN A 49 13.81 -21.89 -7.25
CA ASN A 49 13.70 -20.88 -6.21
C ASN A 49 14.45 -19.60 -6.58
N LEU A 50 13.98 -18.46 -6.07
CA LEU A 50 14.69 -17.18 -6.16
C LEU A 50 16.08 -17.29 -5.48
N SER A 51 17.02 -16.48 -5.95
CA SER A 51 18.38 -16.48 -5.39
C SER A 51 18.39 -16.18 -3.88
N PRO A 52 19.37 -16.69 -3.13
CA PRO A 52 19.52 -16.40 -1.70
C PRO A 52 19.58 -14.89 -1.41
N ARG A 53 20.16 -14.11 -2.33
CA ARG A 53 20.23 -12.66 -2.21
C ARG A 53 18.84 -12.02 -2.26
N LYS A 54 18.00 -12.41 -3.22
CA LYS A 54 16.64 -11.90 -3.33
C LYS A 54 15.77 -12.35 -2.17
N THR A 55 15.88 -13.60 -1.75
CA THR A 55 15.15 -14.15 -0.60
C THR A 55 15.51 -13.40 0.69
N LYS A 56 16.81 -13.10 0.90
CA LYS A 56 17.26 -12.28 2.03
C LYS A 56 16.65 -10.87 1.99
N ALA A 57 16.66 -10.22 0.83
CA ALA A 57 16.07 -8.89 0.66
C ALA A 57 14.55 -8.89 0.87
N LEU A 58 13.84 -9.92 0.37
CA LEU A 58 12.41 -10.12 0.66
C LEU A 58 12.13 -10.22 2.17
N ALA A 59 13.00 -10.88 2.92
CA ALA A 59 12.87 -10.96 4.37
C ALA A 59 13.17 -9.61 5.06
N ALA A 60 14.22 -8.90 4.63
CA ALA A 60 14.73 -7.68 5.25
C ALA A 60 13.82 -6.47 5.04
N VAL A 61 13.36 -6.23 3.81
CA VAL A 61 12.51 -5.06 3.51
C VAL A 61 11.16 -5.22 4.20
N GLY A 62 10.75 -4.23 4.98
CA GLY A 62 9.46 -4.17 5.64
C GLY A 62 8.32 -3.92 4.65
N PHE A 63 7.11 -4.32 5.02
CA PHE A 63 5.90 -3.95 4.31
C PHE A 63 4.89 -3.42 5.31
N SER A 64 4.64 -2.12 5.24
CA SER A 64 3.93 -1.37 6.26
C SER A 64 2.43 -1.68 6.26
N ARG A 65 1.83 -1.55 7.43
CA ARG A 65 0.39 -1.49 7.62
C ARG A 65 -0.02 -0.04 7.69
N PHE A 66 -0.94 0.35 6.83
CA PHE A 66 -1.39 1.73 6.74
C PHE A 66 -2.80 1.74 6.16
N GLU A 67 -3.75 2.18 6.97
CA GLU A 67 -5.16 2.15 6.63
C GLU A 67 -5.76 3.54 6.55
N LYS A 68 -6.83 3.67 5.80
CA LYS A 68 -7.63 4.88 5.69
C LYS A 68 -9.05 4.60 6.15
N VAL A 69 -9.57 5.51 6.97
CA VAL A 69 -10.98 5.55 7.33
C VAL A 69 -11.58 6.81 6.73
N VAL A 70 -12.48 6.62 5.78
CA VAL A 70 -13.14 7.69 5.04
C VAL A 70 -14.50 7.93 5.65
N LEU A 71 -14.74 9.15 6.14
CA LEU A 71 -15.98 9.55 6.79
C LEU A 71 -16.69 10.62 5.94
N ALA A 72 -17.94 10.38 5.61
CA ALA A 72 -18.81 11.36 4.98
C ALA A 72 -19.77 11.96 6.00
N PHE A 73 -19.84 13.28 6.03
CA PHE A 73 -20.61 14.05 7.00
C PHE A 73 -21.78 14.80 6.33
N ALA A 74 -22.80 15.13 7.13
CA ALA A 74 -23.93 15.92 6.67
C ALA A 74 -23.54 17.37 6.37
N GLU A 75 -22.57 17.90 7.13
CA GLU A 75 -22.05 19.27 7.00
C GLU A 75 -20.58 19.31 7.39
N PRO A 76 -19.80 20.31 6.92
CA PRO A 76 -18.39 20.44 7.24
C PRO A 76 -18.20 21.19 8.57
N PHE A 77 -18.74 20.68 9.68
CA PHE A 77 -18.73 21.32 10.99
C PHE A 77 -17.32 21.73 11.46
N TRP A 78 -16.28 20.98 11.04
CA TRP A 78 -14.88 21.30 11.35
C TRP A 78 -14.42 22.63 10.74
N GLU A 79 -15.03 23.09 9.64
CA GLU A 79 -14.67 24.37 9.02
C GLU A 79 -14.95 25.57 9.93
N ARG A 80 -15.89 25.44 10.87
CA ARG A 80 -16.16 26.48 11.90
C ARG A 80 -15.01 26.64 12.90
N VAL A 81 -14.24 25.55 13.10
CA VAL A 81 -13.13 25.52 14.08
C VAL A 81 -11.79 25.83 13.43
N VAL A 82 -11.49 25.18 12.32
CA VAL A 82 -10.16 25.24 11.69
C VAL A 82 -10.18 25.93 10.32
N GLY A 83 -11.33 26.38 9.86
CA GLY A 83 -11.51 26.92 8.50
C GLY A 83 -11.36 25.83 7.43
N ARG A 84 -11.25 26.26 6.17
CA ARG A 84 -11.12 25.36 5.01
C ARG A 84 -9.71 24.81 4.87
N ARG A 85 -9.21 24.12 5.89
CA ARG A 85 -7.89 23.48 5.85
C ARG A 85 -7.95 22.12 5.17
N HIS A 86 -6.87 21.79 4.46
CA HIS A 86 -6.71 20.48 3.83
C HIS A 86 -6.36 19.38 4.85
N VAL A 87 -5.72 19.76 5.94
CA VAL A 87 -5.23 18.82 6.95
C VAL A 87 -5.60 19.31 8.34
N ILE A 88 -6.14 18.41 9.14
CA ILE A 88 -6.42 18.61 10.56
C ILE A 88 -5.50 17.67 11.32
N HIS A 89 -4.74 18.17 12.27
CA HIS A 89 -3.89 17.39 13.15
C HIS A 89 -4.50 17.29 14.54
N ALA A 90 -4.57 16.06 15.07
CA ALA A 90 -4.80 15.88 16.49
C ALA A 90 -3.56 16.33 17.26
N PRO A 91 -3.70 17.17 18.32
CA PRO A 91 -2.54 17.64 19.06
C PRO A 91 -1.87 16.47 19.80
N ALA A 92 -0.56 16.31 19.59
CA ALA A 92 0.23 15.44 20.43
C ALA A 92 0.53 16.16 21.76
N VAL A 93 0.23 15.53 22.88
CA VAL A 93 0.53 16.04 24.22
C VAL A 93 1.79 15.35 24.73
N VAL A 94 2.83 16.11 25.07
CA VAL A 94 4.08 15.56 25.60
C VAL A 94 3.81 14.77 26.87
N GLY A 95 4.29 13.51 26.89
CA GLY A 95 4.11 12.62 28.05
C GLY A 95 2.85 11.76 27.98
N THR A 96 2.04 11.86 26.92
CA THR A 96 0.92 10.95 26.67
C THR A 96 1.17 10.13 25.39
N PRO A 97 0.56 8.95 25.26
CA PRO A 97 0.59 8.20 23.99
C PRO A 97 0.02 9.07 22.86
N SER A 98 0.63 8.98 21.69
CA SER A 98 0.08 9.63 20.48
C SER A 98 -1.36 9.16 20.21
N PRO A 99 -2.26 10.05 19.76
CA PRO A 99 -3.60 9.66 19.36
C PRO A 99 -3.54 8.63 18.24
N ARG A 100 -4.41 7.62 18.28
CA ARG A 100 -4.49 6.59 17.23
C ARG A 100 -4.72 7.17 15.83
N PHE A 101 -5.56 8.22 15.74
CA PHE A 101 -5.82 8.96 14.51
C PHE A 101 -5.27 10.37 14.65
N GLU A 102 -4.05 10.56 14.16
CA GLU A 102 -3.34 11.84 14.32
C GLU A 102 -3.64 12.84 13.22
N VAL A 103 -4.07 12.37 12.05
CA VAL A 103 -4.19 13.20 10.85
C VAL A 103 -5.49 12.90 10.11
N PHE A 104 -6.21 13.97 9.79
CA PHE A 104 -7.40 13.93 8.95
C PHE A 104 -7.21 14.82 7.73
N PHE A 105 -7.46 14.28 6.55
CA PHE A 105 -7.42 15.02 5.28
C PHE A 105 -8.83 15.42 4.85
N SER A 106 -9.06 16.70 4.63
CA SER A 106 -10.32 17.21 4.08
C SER A 106 -10.29 17.14 2.55
N LEU A 107 -11.16 16.33 1.96
CA LEU A 107 -11.31 16.27 0.51
C LEU A 107 -12.10 17.45 -0.05
N ASN A 108 -12.90 18.13 0.77
CA ASN A 108 -13.66 19.32 0.38
C ASN A 108 -12.75 20.47 0.00
N ALA A 109 -11.72 20.71 0.84
CA ALA A 109 -10.76 21.76 0.57
C ALA A 109 -9.99 21.52 -0.75
N ALA A 110 -9.77 20.25 -1.14
CA ALA A 110 -9.08 19.89 -2.37
C ALA A 110 -9.95 20.06 -3.63
N ARG A 111 -11.29 19.93 -3.52
CA ARG A 111 -12.20 19.93 -4.67
C ARG A 111 -12.82 21.28 -5.00
N GLY A 112 -12.81 22.23 -4.07
CA GLY A 112 -13.29 23.61 -4.32
C GLY A 112 -14.80 23.78 -4.57
N THR A 113 -15.60 22.70 -4.54
CA THR A 113 -17.03 22.73 -4.85
C THR A 113 -17.88 22.61 -3.56
N ALA A 114 -18.91 23.45 -3.46
CA ALA A 114 -19.87 23.41 -2.36
C ALA A 114 -20.83 22.21 -2.40
N GLU A 115 -20.92 21.53 -3.53
CA GLU A 115 -21.84 20.42 -3.79
C GLU A 115 -21.26 19.02 -3.53
N ALA A 116 -19.95 18.93 -3.24
CA ALA A 116 -19.31 17.65 -2.95
C ALA A 116 -19.69 17.15 -1.55
N PRO A 117 -19.82 15.85 -1.32
CA PRO A 117 -20.03 15.31 0.02
C PRO A 117 -18.89 15.75 0.95
N HIS A 118 -19.22 16.12 2.18
CA HIS A 118 -18.27 16.57 3.17
C HIS A 118 -17.47 15.38 3.71
N VAL A 119 -16.23 15.21 3.21
CA VAL A 119 -15.44 14.01 3.45
C VAL A 119 -14.15 14.35 4.17
N LEU A 120 -13.90 13.64 5.27
CA LEU A 120 -12.59 13.53 5.92
C LEU A 120 -12.03 12.11 5.75
N VAL A 121 -10.73 12.03 5.60
CA VAL A 121 -9.97 10.78 5.56
C VAL A 121 -9.02 10.77 6.75
N ALA A 122 -9.32 9.93 7.74
CA ALA A 122 -8.40 9.62 8.83
C ALA A 122 -7.39 8.57 8.35
N ILE A 123 -6.14 8.71 8.75
CA ILE A 123 -5.09 7.73 8.49
C ILE A 123 -4.59 7.12 9.78
N VAL A 124 -4.25 5.84 9.70
CA VAL A 124 -3.72 5.08 10.83
C VAL A 124 -2.65 4.10 10.34
N GLY A 125 -1.56 3.98 11.08
CA GLY A 125 -0.40 3.17 10.73
C GLY A 125 0.00 2.15 11.79
N GLY A 126 0.91 1.25 11.44
CA GLY A 126 1.54 0.33 12.39
C GLY A 126 0.57 -0.63 13.08
N ASN A 127 0.73 -0.78 14.40
CA ASN A 127 -0.11 -1.66 15.21
C ASN A 127 -1.56 -1.19 15.29
N ASP A 128 -1.77 0.13 15.29
CA ASP A 128 -3.11 0.73 15.31
C ASP A 128 -3.88 0.46 14.02
N ALA A 129 -3.20 0.37 12.86
CA ALA A 129 -3.82 -0.07 11.62
C ALA A 129 -4.29 -1.53 11.72
N THR A 130 -3.49 -2.40 12.37
CA THR A 130 -3.89 -3.80 12.62
C THR A 130 -5.12 -3.88 13.51
N ALA A 131 -5.16 -3.10 14.58
CA ALA A 131 -6.31 -3.03 15.46
C ALA A 131 -7.55 -2.50 14.72
N ALA A 132 -7.37 -1.42 13.90
CA ALA A 132 -8.45 -0.87 13.08
C ALA A 132 -9.04 -1.91 12.11
N GLU A 133 -8.20 -2.73 11.46
CA GLU A 133 -8.70 -3.81 10.59
C GLU A 133 -9.50 -4.90 11.33
N ALA A 134 -9.20 -5.13 12.60
CA ALA A 134 -9.83 -6.16 13.41
C ALA A 134 -11.18 -5.74 14.01
N GLU A 135 -11.37 -4.45 14.23
CA GLU A 135 -12.60 -3.91 14.83
C GLU A 135 -13.81 -4.03 13.89
N ASP A 136 -15.01 -4.05 14.47
CA ASP A 136 -16.25 -3.85 13.72
C ASP A 136 -16.40 -2.40 13.26
N ASP A 137 -17.28 -2.17 12.29
CA ASP A 137 -17.41 -0.87 11.64
C ASP A 137 -17.97 0.21 12.57
N GLU A 138 -18.84 -0.16 13.52
CA GLU A 138 -19.43 0.81 14.44
C GLU A 138 -18.42 1.26 15.52
N THR A 139 -17.68 0.32 16.11
CA THR A 139 -16.62 0.61 17.07
C THR A 139 -15.54 1.50 16.43
N LEU A 140 -15.10 1.17 15.21
CA LEU A 140 -14.13 1.97 14.48
C LEU A 140 -14.66 3.37 14.15
N ARG A 141 -15.92 3.46 13.67
CA ARG A 141 -16.57 4.75 13.37
C ARG A 141 -16.58 5.66 14.59
N GLN A 142 -17.00 5.13 15.74
CA GLN A 142 -17.04 5.88 16.99
C GLN A 142 -15.64 6.33 17.41
N SER A 143 -14.66 5.45 17.39
CA SER A 143 -13.27 5.76 17.75
C SER A 143 -12.67 6.87 16.87
N VAL A 144 -12.96 6.89 15.57
CA VAL A 144 -12.49 7.96 14.67
C VAL A 144 -13.23 9.26 14.91
N CYS A 145 -14.54 9.21 15.18
CA CYS A 145 -15.32 10.41 15.53
C CYS A 145 -14.83 11.04 16.84
N ASP A 146 -14.58 10.22 17.86
CA ASP A 146 -14.07 10.69 19.16
C ASP A 146 -12.69 11.34 19.01
N ALA A 147 -11.81 10.76 18.18
CA ALA A 147 -10.52 11.34 17.89
C ALA A 147 -10.62 12.68 17.14
N LEU A 148 -11.56 12.80 16.21
CA LEU A 148 -11.82 14.05 15.50
C LEU A 148 -12.37 15.12 16.44
N ASP A 149 -13.34 14.75 17.29
CA ASP A 149 -13.91 15.67 18.29
C ASP A 149 -12.83 16.14 19.28
N ALA A 150 -11.98 15.25 19.75
CA ALA A 150 -10.85 15.61 20.61
C ALA A 150 -9.87 16.58 19.91
N ALA A 151 -9.58 16.36 18.61
CA ALA A 151 -8.71 17.23 17.83
C ALA A 151 -9.29 18.64 17.62
N LEU A 152 -10.61 18.75 17.55
CA LEU A 152 -11.32 20.00 17.27
C LEU A 152 -11.85 20.70 18.54
N GLY A 153 -11.88 20.01 19.68
CA GLY A 153 -12.55 20.50 20.90
C GLY A 153 -14.08 20.56 20.75
N THR A 154 -14.66 19.57 20.03
CA THR A 154 -16.10 19.49 19.75
C THR A 154 -16.70 18.18 20.28
N SER A 155 -18.01 17.98 20.06
CA SER A 155 -18.74 16.73 20.31
C SER A 155 -19.77 16.48 19.20
N GLU A 156 -19.42 16.82 17.97
CA GLU A 156 -20.34 16.88 16.84
C GLU A 156 -20.10 15.76 15.81
N ALA A 157 -18.92 15.14 15.80
CA ALA A 157 -18.50 14.25 14.73
C ALA A 157 -19.45 13.06 14.54
N ALA A 158 -19.78 12.33 15.60
CA ALA A 158 -20.66 11.16 15.51
C ALA A 158 -22.07 11.54 15.01
N ARG A 159 -22.60 12.69 15.45
CA ARG A 159 -23.94 13.18 15.06
C ARG A 159 -24.03 13.53 13.57
N HIS A 160 -22.96 14.10 13.01
CA HIS A 160 -22.91 14.51 11.60
C HIS A 160 -22.38 13.43 10.68
N CYS A 161 -21.73 12.38 11.19
CA CYS A 161 -21.22 11.27 10.39
C CYS A 161 -22.38 10.44 9.80
N ARG A 162 -22.46 10.39 8.46
CA ARG A 162 -23.52 9.69 7.73
C ARG A 162 -23.07 8.35 7.19
N ARG A 163 -21.79 8.24 6.82
CA ARG A 163 -21.24 7.04 6.22
C ARG A 163 -19.76 6.90 6.53
N MET A 164 -19.32 5.67 6.71
CA MET A 164 -17.93 5.30 6.82
C MET A 164 -17.57 4.26 5.75
N LEU A 165 -16.38 4.39 5.18
CA LEU A 165 -15.69 3.38 4.41
C LEU A 165 -14.29 3.22 4.97
N ARG A 166 -13.75 2.01 4.92
CA ARG A 166 -12.36 1.77 5.35
C ARG A 166 -11.62 0.85 4.42
N THR A 167 -10.32 0.98 4.38
CA THR A 167 -9.43 0.03 3.73
C THR A 167 -9.05 -1.11 4.69
N ARG A 168 -8.63 -2.24 4.14
CA ARG A 168 -8.12 -3.43 4.85
C ARG A 168 -7.01 -4.06 4.01
N TRP A 169 -5.95 -3.29 3.76
CA TRP A 169 -4.88 -3.70 2.85
C TRP A 169 -4.13 -4.94 3.29
N SER A 170 -3.98 -5.17 4.61
CA SER A 170 -3.30 -6.38 5.12
C SER A 170 -4.12 -7.65 4.90
N ARG A 171 -5.45 -7.52 4.82
CA ARG A 171 -6.38 -8.63 4.56
C ARG A 171 -6.63 -8.90 3.08
N ASP A 172 -6.34 -7.92 2.22
CA ASP A 172 -6.43 -8.09 0.78
C ASP A 172 -5.37 -9.10 0.33
N GLU A 173 -5.79 -10.21 -0.29
CA GLU A 173 -4.91 -11.29 -0.72
C GLU A 173 -3.94 -10.87 -1.82
N PHE A 174 -4.28 -9.83 -2.59
CA PHE A 174 -3.45 -9.30 -3.67
C PHE A 174 -2.59 -8.11 -3.28
N ALA A 175 -2.71 -7.61 -2.04
CA ALA A 175 -1.88 -6.54 -1.51
C ALA A 175 -1.03 -6.99 -0.31
N ARG A 176 -1.65 -7.56 0.71
CA ARG A 176 -1.03 -8.04 1.96
C ARG A 176 -0.29 -6.95 2.75
N GLY A 177 -0.74 -5.70 2.63
CA GLY A 177 -0.16 -4.52 3.26
C GLY A 177 -0.22 -3.30 2.36
N ALA A 178 0.41 -2.21 2.74
CA ALA A 178 0.29 -0.91 2.05
C ALA A 178 1.49 -0.58 1.16
N TYR A 179 2.70 -0.49 1.71
CA TYR A 179 3.92 -0.12 0.98
C TYR A 179 5.19 -0.55 1.71
N SER A 180 6.32 -0.55 0.96
CA SER A 180 7.61 -0.97 1.50
C SER A 180 8.21 0.04 2.47
N SER A 181 9.05 -0.46 3.40
CA SER A 181 9.78 0.35 4.38
C SER A 181 11.14 -0.30 4.68
N LEU A 182 12.05 0.48 5.25
CA LEU A 182 13.34 -0.01 5.73
C LEU A 182 13.33 -0.08 7.27
N PRO A 183 13.00 -1.21 7.87
CA PRO A 183 13.13 -1.41 9.31
C PRO A 183 14.61 -1.48 9.71
N PRO A 184 14.93 -1.39 11.02
CA PRO A 184 16.29 -1.59 11.51
C PRO A 184 16.91 -2.88 10.96
N GLY A 185 18.14 -2.75 10.41
CA GLY A 185 18.88 -3.86 9.79
C GLY A 185 18.65 -4.03 8.28
N ALA A 186 17.62 -3.41 7.69
CA ALA A 186 17.48 -3.31 6.23
C ALA A 186 18.22 -2.07 5.69
N THR A 187 18.64 -2.16 4.44
CA THR A 187 19.40 -1.10 3.77
C THR A 187 18.83 -0.81 2.38
N PRO A 188 19.15 0.34 1.76
CA PRO A 188 18.77 0.60 0.39
C PRO A 188 19.29 -0.44 -0.63
N ASP A 189 20.34 -1.20 -0.31
CA ASP A 189 20.87 -2.27 -1.15
C ASP A 189 19.89 -3.47 -1.25
N ASP A 190 18.97 -3.60 -0.31
CA ASP A 190 17.91 -4.60 -0.36
C ASP A 190 16.89 -4.28 -1.45
N TYR A 191 16.57 -2.99 -1.68
CA TYR A 191 15.75 -2.60 -2.84
C TYR A 191 16.44 -2.92 -4.17
N ASP A 192 17.75 -2.70 -4.26
CA ASP A 192 18.53 -3.08 -5.45
C ASP A 192 18.55 -4.61 -5.64
N ALA A 193 18.62 -5.38 -4.56
CA ALA A 193 18.53 -6.83 -4.62
C ALA A 193 17.15 -7.29 -5.10
N LEU A 194 16.06 -6.64 -4.64
CA LEU A 194 14.71 -6.91 -5.14
C LEU A 194 14.54 -6.55 -6.62
N ALA A 195 15.24 -5.53 -7.11
CA ALA A 195 15.20 -5.10 -8.50
C ALA A 195 15.98 -6.01 -9.47
N ARG A 196 16.86 -6.89 -8.96
CA ARG A 196 17.68 -7.74 -9.84
C ARG A 196 16.84 -8.76 -10.58
N PRO A 197 17.11 -8.96 -11.88
CA PRO A 197 16.53 -10.09 -12.61
C PRO A 197 16.96 -11.43 -12.02
N GLU A 198 16.11 -12.42 -12.18
CA GLU A 198 16.34 -13.81 -11.77
C GLU A 198 16.27 -14.74 -12.99
N HIS A 199 16.56 -16.03 -12.79
CA HIS A 199 16.45 -17.08 -13.80
C HIS A 199 17.14 -16.72 -15.13
N ARG A 200 18.45 -16.39 -15.02
CA ARG A 200 19.28 -16.00 -16.18
C ARG A 200 18.79 -14.71 -16.87
N GLY A 201 18.18 -13.78 -16.11
CA GLY A 201 17.70 -12.49 -16.63
C GLY A 201 16.31 -12.54 -17.27
N ARG A 202 15.61 -13.67 -17.17
CA ARG A 202 14.30 -13.85 -17.81
C ARG A 202 13.12 -13.51 -16.92
N VAL A 203 13.27 -13.56 -15.58
CA VAL A 203 12.27 -13.13 -14.61
C VAL A 203 12.70 -11.77 -14.06
N LEU A 204 11.93 -10.74 -14.38
CA LEU A 204 12.17 -9.33 -14.07
C LEU A 204 11.23 -8.86 -12.97
N PHE A 205 11.62 -7.86 -12.18
CA PHE A 205 10.84 -7.39 -11.04
C PHE A 205 10.65 -5.89 -11.10
N CYS A 206 9.40 -5.43 -10.99
CA CYS A 206 9.06 -4.03 -10.84
C CYS A 206 8.06 -3.82 -9.69
N GLY A 207 7.82 -2.58 -9.33
CA GLY A 207 7.05 -2.16 -8.19
C GLY A 207 7.84 -1.14 -7.35
N GLU A 208 7.18 -0.38 -6.50
CA GLU A 208 7.82 0.65 -5.67
C GLU A 208 8.93 0.06 -4.79
N HIS A 209 8.77 -1.19 -4.32
CA HIS A 209 9.73 -1.95 -3.52
C HIS A 209 10.98 -2.38 -4.27
N THR A 210 11.08 -2.10 -5.57
CA THR A 210 12.28 -2.29 -6.40
C THR A 210 12.93 -0.95 -6.78
N SER A 211 12.51 0.14 -6.17
CA SER A 211 13.01 1.49 -6.42
C SER A 211 13.81 2.00 -5.21
N ARG A 212 15.14 1.97 -5.30
CA ARG A 212 16.02 2.53 -4.26
C ARG A 212 15.80 4.02 -4.04
N LYS A 213 15.57 4.77 -5.13
CA LYS A 213 15.47 6.23 -5.10
C LYS A 213 14.12 6.73 -4.62
N TYR A 214 13.06 6.00 -4.96
CA TYR A 214 11.68 6.41 -4.70
C TYR A 214 10.83 5.24 -4.17
N PRO A 215 11.24 4.60 -3.05
CA PRO A 215 10.45 3.52 -2.48
C PRO A 215 9.11 4.05 -1.96
N ALA A 216 8.12 3.20 -1.81
CA ALA A 216 6.79 3.51 -1.28
C ALA A 216 6.02 4.60 -2.08
N THR A 217 6.38 4.85 -3.35
CA THR A 217 5.78 5.91 -4.16
C THR A 217 5.24 5.41 -5.49
N MET A 218 4.19 6.08 -6.01
CA MET A 218 3.61 5.79 -7.32
C MET A 218 4.62 6.00 -8.45
N HIS A 219 5.39 7.09 -8.42
CA HIS A 219 6.40 7.36 -9.44
C HIS A 219 7.58 6.38 -9.35
N GLY A 220 7.92 5.88 -8.16
CA GLY A 220 8.90 4.81 -8.02
C GLY A 220 8.42 3.51 -8.68
N ALA A 221 7.15 3.16 -8.51
CA ALA A 221 6.54 2.03 -9.19
C ALA A 221 6.57 2.21 -10.72
N LEU A 222 6.15 3.37 -11.24
CA LEU A 222 6.16 3.70 -12.67
C LEU A 222 7.56 3.58 -13.27
N LEU A 223 8.55 4.26 -12.68
CA LEU A 223 9.93 4.25 -13.15
C LEU A 223 10.56 2.84 -13.11
N SER A 224 10.16 2.02 -12.15
CA SER A 224 10.59 0.61 -12.10
C SER A 224 10.04 -0.21 -13.26
N GLY A 225 8.78 0.03 -13.64
CA GLY A 225 8.16 -0.57 -14.82
C GLY A 225 8.87 -0.17 -16.11
N GLU A 226 9.17 1.12 -16.27
CA GLU A 226 9.94 1.63 -17.42
C GLU A 226 11.35 1.01 -17.49
N ARG A 227 12.01 0.82 -16.36
CA ARG A 227 13.31 0.14 -16.28
C ARG A 227 13.22 -1.27 -16.86
N GLU A 228 12.23 -2.05 -16.45
CA GLU A 228 12.08 -3.43 -16.92
C GLU A 228 11.61 -3.47 -18.40
N ALA A 229 10.78 -2.54 -18.82
CA ALA A 229 10.40 -2.43 -20.23
C ALA A 229 11.64 -2.17 -21.12
N LYS A 230 12.54 -1.25 -20.70
CA LYS A 230 13.81 -1.01 -21.41
C LYS A 230 14.69 -2.26 -21.48
N ARG A 231 14.75 -3.07 -20.42
CA ARG A 231 15.47 -4.36 -20.42
C ARG A 231 14.89 -5.33 -21.44
N VAL A 232 13.56 -5.48 -21.44
CA VAL A 232 12.88 -6.36 -22.41
C VAL A 232 13.14 -5.92 -23.85
N LEU A 233 13.01 -4.62 -24.13
CA LEU A 233 13.18 -4.04 -25.46
C LEU A 233 14.66 -4.02 -25.91
N GLY A 234 15.59 -3.78 -24.98
CA GLY A 234 17.03 -3.77 -25.28
C GLY A 234 17.53 -5.14 -25.74
N ASP A 235 17.01 -6.21 -25.17
CA ASP A 235 17.36 -7.57 -25.55
C ASP A 235 16.60 -8.09 -26.79
N LEU A 236 15.59 -7.35 -27.27
CA LEU A 236 14.85 -7.64 -28.51
C LEU A 236 15.40 -6.88 -29.73
N ARG A 237 16.36 -5.97 -29.54
CA ARG A 237 17.06 -5.32 -30.66
C ARG A 237 18.09 -6.30 -31.20
N PRO A 238 18.13 -6.50 -32.56
CA PRO A 238 19.11 -7.35 -33.21
C PRO A 238 20.53 -6.79 -33.05
#